data_88c52d6aaecfb069af6209d1e5c2fc2d
#
_entry.id   88c52d6aaecfb069af6209d1e5c2fc2d
#
_cell.length_a   1.000
_cell.length_b   1.000
_cell.length_c   1.000
_cell.angle_alpha   90.00
_cell.angle_beta   90.00
_cell.angle_gamma   90.00
#
_symmetry.space_group_name_H-M   'P 1'
#
loop_
_entity.id
_entity.type
_entity.pdbx_description
1 polymer ?
#
loop_
_entity_poly.entity_id
_entity_poly.type
_entity_poly.pdbx_seq_one_letter_code
_entity_poly.pdbx_strand_id
1 'polypeptide(L)'
;MQTIPDTKKVILSTHFVPKEDFIIQHSEKYERWNQLNAFLGSKKFGAVLDEFTNVEQVVFGHTHHRFTKQMLQQTVYHCRPFGYYYEWYLTRSFILKNHLADTFNPLKARTLLKHYTNAFAEYKKRYILNELQEGMVLLDY
;
A
#
# COMPACT_ATOMS: atom_id res chain seq x y z
N MET A 1 2.95 1.60 -31.48
CA MET A 1 2.45 2.15 -30.21
C MET A 1 1.94 3.55 -30.48
N GLN A 2 0.74 3.90 -30.02
CA GLN A 2 0.33 5.31 -30.00
C GLN A 2 1.15 6.00 -28.93
N THR A 3 1.91 7.01 -29.30
CA THR A 3 2.65 7.85 -28.35
C THR A 3 1.70 8.88 -27.76
N ILE A 4 1.69 8.98 -26.44
CA ILE A 4 0.95 10.04 -25.76
C ILE A 4 1.72 11.35 -25.97
N PRO A 5 1.09 12.41 -26.52
CA PRO A 5 1.77 13.70 -26.71
C PRO A 5 2.23 14.28 -25.36
N ASP A 6 3.40 14.91 -25.34
CA ASP A 6 3.98 15.56 -24.14
C ASP A 6 3.10 16.67 -23.57
N THR A 7 2.18 17.20 -24.37
CA THR A 7 1.18 18.20 -23.94
C THR A 7 0.06 17.60 -23.09
N LYS A 8 -0.02 16.28 -22.98
CA LYS A 8 -1.03 15.57 -22.18
C LYS A 8 -0.44 15.18 -20.84
N LYS A 9 -1.12 15.55 -19.78
CA LYS A 9 -0.84 15.08 -18.42
C LYS A 9 -1.20 13.61 -18.30
N VAL A 10 -0.32 12.83 -17.70
CA VAL A 10 -0.48 11.38 -17.55
C VAL A 10 -0.58 11.04 -16.07
N ILE A 11 -1.60 10.27 -15.73
CA ILE A 11 -1.72 9.58 -14.45
C ILE A 11 -1.49 8.09 -14.73
N LEU A 12 -0.44 7.53 -14.14
CA LEU A 12 -0.12 6.12 -14.28
C LEU A 12 -0.68 5.34 -13.09
N SER A 13 -1.41 4.27 -13.37
CA SER A 13 -1.77 3.27 -12.34
C SER A 13 -1.04 1.97 -12.62
N THR A 14 -0.36 1.45 -11.61
CA THR A 14 0.37 0.19 -11.70
C THR A 14 0.22 -0.63 -10.42
N HIS A 15 0.34 -1.96 -10.52
CA HIS A 15 0.38 -2.82 -9.36
C HIS A 15 1.75 -2.80 -8.69
N PHE A 16 2.81 -2.78 -9.49
CA PHE A 16 4.19 -2.90 -9.04
C PHE A 16 4.75 -1.59 -8.50
N VAL A 17 5.67 -1.72 -7.54
CA VAL A 17 6.41 -0.60 -6.95
C VAL A 17 7.35 0.01 -7.98
N PRO A 18 7.18 1.29 -8.32
CA PRO A 18 7.98 1.93 -9.37
C PRO A 18 9.34 2.46 -8.89
N LYS A 19 9.51 2.71 -7.59
CA LYS A 19 10.70 3.32 -7.00
C LYS A 19 11.13 2.59 -5.73
N GLU A 20 12.44 2.50 -5.51
CA GLU A 20 12.99 1.86 -4.31
C GLU A 20 12.69 2.61 -3.02
N ASP A 21 12.37 3.89 -3.08
CA ASP A 21 11.91 4.71 -1.94
C ASP A 21 10.69 4.11 -1.24
N PHE A 22 9.92 3.27 -1.92
CA PHE A 22 8.73 2.61 -1.40
C PHE A 22 8.97 1.13 -1.07
N ILE A 23 10.23 0.70 -0.99
CA ILE A 23 10.60 -0.64 -0.58
C ILE A 23 11.03 -0.62 0.89
N ILE A 24 10.30 -1.38 1.71
CA ILE A 24 10.62 -1.50 3.14
C ILE A 24 11.81 -2.43 3.30
N GLN A 25 12.87 -1.91 3.93
CA GLN A 25 14.00 -2.71 4.36
C GLN A 25 13.73 -3.25 5.77
N HIS A 26 13.76 -4.55 5.91
CA HIS A 26 13.59 -5.22 7.19
C HIS A 26 14.95 -5.42 7.87
N SER A 27 14.96 -5.36 9.20
CA SER A 27 16.15 -5.65 10.00
C SER A 27 16.63 -7.11 9.81
N GLU A 28 17.85 -7.41 10.22
CA GLU A 28 18.49 -8.74 10.11
C GLU A 28 17.58 -9.89 10.56
N LYS A 29 16.83 -9.70 11.64
CA LYS A 29 15.86 -10.70 12.14
C LYS A 29 14.82 -11.12 11.09
N TYR A 30 14.55 -10.26 10.14
CA TYR A 30 13.54 -10.44 9.10
C TYR A 30 14.11 -10.34 7.68
N GLU A 31 15.41 -10.57 7.52
CA GLU A 31 16.14 -10.46 6.25
C GLU A 31 15.49 -11.26 5.10
N ARG A 32 14.89 -12.42 5.42
CA ARG A 32 14.16 -13.21 4.42
C ARG A 32 13.07 -12.41 3.69
N TRP A 33 12.48 -11.42 4.35
CA TRP A 33 11.49 -10.55 3.73
C TRP A 33 12.11 -9.60 2.71
N ASN A 34 13.38 -9.22 2.89
CA ASN A 34 14.10 -8.40 1.92
C ASN A 34 14.31 -9.13 0.59
N GLN A 35 14.42 -10.47 0.61
CA GLN A 35 14.51 -11.27 -0.62
C GLN A 35 13.21 -11.19 -1.45
N LEU A 36 12.06 -11.02 -0.79
CA LEU A 36 10.78 -10.84 -1.47
C LEU A 36 10.65 -9.47 -2.14
N ASN A 37 11.48 -8.50 -1.78
CA ASN A 37 11.49 -7.18 -2.41
C ASN A 37 11.75 -7.24 -3.92
N ALA A 38 12.46 -8.29 -4.40
CA ALA A 38 12.69 -8.52 -5.82
C ALA A 38 11.38 -8.73 -6.62
N PHE A 39 10.30 -9.15 -5.95
CA PHE A 39 9.00 -9.35 -6.59
C PHE A 39 8.11 -8.10 -6.54
N LEU A 40 8.48 -7.09 -5.75
CA LEU A 40 7.66 -5.88 -5.58
C LEU A 40 7.70 -4.98 -6.81
N GLY A 41 8.84 -4.90 -7.50
CA GLY A 41 8.99 -4.02 -8.66
C GLY A 41 10.39 -4.08 -9.24
N SER A 42 10.71 -3.12 -10.09
CA SER A 42 12.00 -3.05 -10.78
C SER A 42 12.53 -1.61 -10.83
N LYS A 43 13.81 -1.43 -10.49
CA LYS A 43 14.52 -0.14 -10.69
C LYS A 43 14.45 0.34 -12.14
N LYS A 44 14.45 -0.60 -13.11
CA LYS A 44 14.34 -0.27 -14.54
C LYS A 44 13.00 0.39 -14.86
N PHE A 45 11.91 -0.05 -14.20
CA PHE A 45 10.61 0.56 -14.39
C PHE A 45 10.61 2.01 -13.91
N GLY A 46 11.18 2.26 -12.74
CA GLY A 46 11.35 3.62 -12.22
C GLY A 46 12.20 4.52 -13.13
N ALA A 47 13.28 4.00 -13.68
CA ALA A 47 14.12 4.73 -14.63
C ALA A 47 13.37 5.09 -15.92
N VAL A 48 12.58 4.17 -16.46
CA VAL A 48 11.72 4.44 -17.63
C VAL A 48 10.70 5.53 -17.31
N LEU A 49 10.10 5.54 -16.12
CA LEU A 49 9.15 6.59 -15.75
C LEU A 49 9.80 7.98 -15.69
N ASP A 50 11.06 8.05 -15.28
CA ASP A 50 11.81 9.32 -15.21
C ASP A 50 12.10 9.95 -16.59
N GLU A 51 12.00 9.16 -17.67
CA GLU A 51 12.16 9.66 -19.03
C GLU A 51 10.90 10.41 -19.52
N PHE A 52 9.75 10.27 -18.84
CA PHE A 52 8.50 10.89 -19.25
C PHE A 52 8.18 12.11 -18.37
N THR A 53 8.39 13.30 -18.90
CA THR A 53 8.16 14.56 -18.20
C THR A 53 6.69 14.90 -17.97
N ASN A 54 5.79 14.24 -18.70
CA ASN A 54 4.34 14.44 -18.63
C ASN A 54 3.62 13.47 -17.68
N VAL A 55 4.34 12.57 -17.00
CA VAL A 55 3.79 11.74 -15.93
C VAL A 55 3.75 12.55 -14.64
N GLU A 56 2.57 13.10 -14.32
CA GLU A 56 2.39 13.93 -13.14
C GLU A 56 2.12 13.14 -11.87
N GLN A 57 1.38 12.02 -11.99
CA GLN A 57 1.00 11.22 -10.84
C GLN A 57 1.15 9.72 -11.13
N VAL A 58 1.60 8.98 -10.12
CA VAL A 58 1.68 7.52 -10.14
C VAL A 58 0.95 6.95 -8.93
N VAL A 59 -0.02 6.08 -9.18
CA VAL A 59 -0.76 5.34 -8.16
C VAL A 59 -0.36 3.88 -8.22
N PHE A 60 0.07 3.32 -7.11
CA PHE A 60 0.53 1.93 -7.08
C PHE A 60 0.27 1.26 -5.73
N GLY A 61 0.52 -0.06 -5.68
CA GLY A 61 0.28 -0.87 -4.50
C GLY A 61 1.36 -1.92 -4.26
N HIS A 62 0.96 -3.17 -4.11
CA HIS A 62 1.76 -4.37 -3.93
C HIS A 62 2.51 -4.50 -2.59
N THR A 63 3.05 -3.42 -2.04
CA THR A 63 3.82 -3.46 -0.79
C THR A 63 2.98 -3.82 0.44
N HIS A 64 1.65 -3.72 0.35
CA HIS A 64 0.71 -3.77 1.48
C HIS A 64 1.01 -2.75 2.60
N HIS A 65 1.92 -1.83 2.34
CA HIS A 65 2.26 -0.73 3.23
C HIS A 65 1.78 0.59 2.65
N ARG A 66 1.14 1.42 3.48
CA ARG A 66 0.66 2.73 3.08
C ARG A 66 1.73 3.77 3.35
N PHE A 67 2.15 4.45 2.31
CA PHE A 67 3.09 5.57 2.40
C PHE A 67 2.31 6.89 2.38
N THR A 68 2.87 7.91 2.99
CA THR A 68 2.43 9.28 2.75
C THR A 68 2.71 9.66 1.30
N LYS A 69 1.88 10.54 0.74
CA LYS A 69 2.09 11.13 -0.58
C LYS A 69 3.50 11.71 -0.67
N GLN A 70 4.24 11.33 -1.68
CA GLN A 70 5.62 11.79 -1.91
C GLN A 70 5.76 12.39 -3.31
N MET A 71 6.51 13.45 -3.41
CA MET A 71 6.95 14.02 -4.68
C MET A 71 8.41 13.65 -4.89
N LEU A 72 8.69 12.89 -5.94
CA LEU A 72 10.04 12.54 -6.38
C LEU A 72 10.24 13.16 -7.75
N GLN A 73 11.26 14.03 -7.87
CA GLN A 73 11.46 14.88 -9.04
C GLN A 73 10.19 15.73 -9.32
N GLN A 74 9.50 15.50 -10.45
CA GLN A 74 8.28 16.22 -10.85
C GLN A 74 7.01 15.37 -10.75
N THR A 75 7.13 14.10 -10.32
CA THR A 75 6.03 13.13 -10.27
C THR A 75 5.58 12.93 -8.84
N VAL A 76 4.26 12.93 -8.62
CA VAL A 76 3.64 12.64 -7.33
C VAL A 76 3.31 11.16 -7.23
N TYR A 77 3.79 10.51 -6.18
CA TYR A 77 3.59 9.08 -5.93
C TYR A 77 2.58 8.84 -4.81
N HIS A 78 1.61 7.98 -5.08
CA HIS A 78 0.56 7.57 -4.16
C HIS A 78 0.62 6.06 -3.95
N CYS A 79 0.92 5.64 -2.74
CA CYS A 79 0.95 4.24 -2.36
C CYS A 79 0.04 3.99 -1.16
N ARG A 80 -1.20 3.63 -1.42
CA ARG A 80 -2.20 3.36 -0.37
C ARG A 80 -2.95 2.04 -0.61
N PRO A 81 -2.22 0.91 -0.70
CA PRO A 81 -2.84 -0.39 -0.94
C PRO A 81 -3.72 -0.80 0.23
N PHE A 82 -4.76 -1.56 -0.05
CA PHE A 82 -5.56 -2.18 1.00
C PHE A 82 -4.83 -3.34 1.69
N GLY A 83 -4.06 -4.13 0.93
CA GLY A 83 -3.49 -5.36 1.44
C GLY A 83 -4.57 -6.38 1.84
N TYR A 84 -4.23 -7.29 2.72
CA TYR A 84 -5.18 -8.26 3.26
C TYR A 84 -5.93 -7.68 4.46
N TYR A 85 -7.20 -8.09 4.63
CA TYR A 85 -8.06 -7.61 5.71
C TYR A 85 -7.44 -7.78 7.12
N TYR A 86 -6.60 -8.77 7.31
CA TYR A 86 -5.92 -9.00 8.58
C TYR A 86 -4.69 -8.08 8.81
N GLU A 87 -4.33 -7.25 7.82
CA GLU A 87 -3.29 -6.23 7.88
C GLU A 87 -3.86 -4.83 8.12
N TRP A 88 -5.17 -4.66 7.97
CA TRP A 88 -5.83 -3.37 8.04
C TRP A 88 -5.69 -2.69 9.40
N TYR A 89 -5.69 -1.37 9.41
CA TYR A 89 -5.74 -0.58 10.64
C TYR A 89 -6.99 -0.90 11.45
N LEU A 90 -8.11 -1.14 10.79
CA LEU A 90 -9.36 -1.61 11.39
C LEU A 90 -9.16 -2.91 12.17
N THR A 91 -8.46 -3.88 11.60
CA THR A 91 -8.16 -5.17 12.24
C THR A 91 -7.23 -4.98 13.44
N ARG A 92 -6.18 -4.18 13.27
CA ARG A 92 -5.28 -3.80 14.37
C ARG A 92 -6.07 -3.16 15.52
N SER A 93 -6.93 -2.19 15.22
CA SER A 93 -7.78 -1.52 16.20
C SER A 93 -8.71 -2.49 16.93
N PHE A 94 -9.35 -3.41 16.21
CA PHE A 94 -10.21 -4.42 16.80
C PHE A 94 -9.46 -5.28 17.81
N ILE A 95 -8.31 -5.82 17.42
CA ILE A 95 -7.50 -6.72 18.24
C ILE A 95 -7.03 -6.01 19.53
N LEU A 96 -6.44 -4.81 19.38
CA LEU A 96 -5.86 -4.10 20.51
C LEU A 96 -6.92 -3.53 21.45
N LYS A 97 -8.00 -2.94 20.92
CA LYS A 97 -9.09 -2.36 21.75
C LYS A 97 -9.88 -3.40 22.52
N ASN A 98 -9.97 -4.63 22.02
CA ASN A 98 -10.65 -5.73 22.71
C ASN A 98 -9.68 -6.60 23.53
N HIS A 99 -8.43 -6.17 23.69
CA HIS A 99 -7.40 -6.89 24.46
C HIS A 99 -7.20 -8.35 24.03
N LEU A 100 -7.36 -8.64 22.73
CA LEU A 100 -7.19 -9.96 22.17
C LEU A 100 -5.71 -10.34 22.00
N ALA A 101 -4.83 -9.35 22.01
CA ALA A 101 -3.39 -9.48 22.05
C ALA A 101 -2.75 -8.17 22.56
N ASP A 102 -1.61 -8.25 23.22
CA ASP A 102 -0.86 -7.08 23.71
C ASP A 102 -0.21 -6.30 22.57
N THR A 103 0.16 -6.98 21.50
CA THR A 103 0.78 -6.39 20.32
C THR A 103 0.14 -6.92 19.04
N PHE A 104 0.08 -6.08 18.02
CA PHE A 104 -0.47 -6.48 16.74
C PHE A 104 0.57 -7.22 15.88
N ASN A 105 0.19 -8.41 15.41
CA ASN A 105 0.95 -9.18 14.44
C ASN A 105 0.01 -9.66 13.33
N PRO A 106 0.16 -9.18 12.08
CA PRO A 106 -0.72 -9.54 10.97
C PRO A 106 -0.78 -11.04 10.70
N LEU A 107 0.34 -11.75 10.80
CA LEU A 107 0.39 -13.19 10.55
C LEU A 107 -0.44 -13.99 11.57
N LYS A 108 -0.50 -13.52 12.81
CA LYS A 108 -1.32 -14.12 13.86
C LYS A 108 -2.78 -13.64 13.82
N ALA A 109 -3.02 -12.41 13.33
CA ALA A 109 -4.35 -11.81 13.28
C ALA A 109 -5.35 -12.66 12.51
N ARG A 110 -4.96 -13.22 11.35
CA ARG A 110 -5.82 -14.10 10.54
C ARG A 110 -6.34 -15.30 11.32
N THR A 111 -5.48 -15.94 12.12
CA THR A 111 -5.87 -17.10 12.92
C THR A 111 -6.74 -16.68 14.12
N LEU A 112 -6.34 -15.59 14.78
CA LEU A 112 -7.07 -15.03 15.92
C LEU A 112 -8.51 -14.65 15.56
N LEU A 113 -8.70 -13.96 14.43
CA LEU A 113 -10.03 -13.53 13.96
C LEU A 113 -11.00 -14.68 13.67
N LYS A 114 -10.53 -15.90 13.42
CA LYS A 114 -11.42 -17.05 13.27
C LYS A 114 -12.26 -17.35 14.52
N HIS A 115 -11.74 -17.02 15.69
CA HIS A 115 -12.43 -17.19 16.97
C HIS A 115 -13.40 -16.04 17.29
N TYR A 116 -13.31 -14.91 16.57
CA TYR A 116 -14.08 -13.69 16.81
C TYR A 116 -14.86 -13.23 15.57
N THR A 117 -15.23 -14.15 14.69
CA THR A 117 -15.81 -13.85 13.37
C THR A 117 -17.01 -12.90 13.44
N ASN A 118 -17.98 -13.18 14.32
CA ASN A 118 -19.19 -12.36 14.45
C ASN A 118 -18.88 -10.98 15.03
N ALA A 119 -18.10 -10.93 16.11
CA ALA A 119 -17.72 -9.67 16.75
C ALA A 119 -16.90 -8.78 15.79
N PHE A 120 -15.98 -9.39 15.05
CA PHE A 120 -15.23 -8.65 14.03
C PHE A 120 -16.10 -8.18 12.86
N ALA A 121 -17.08 -8.98 12.43
CA ALA A 121 -18.02 -8.59 11.39
C ALA A 121 -18.83 -7.34 11.79
N GLU A 122 -19.34 -7.29 13.00
CA GLU A 122 -20.07 -6.13 13.52
C GLU A 122 -19.15 -4.90 13.68
N TYR A 123 -17.94 -5.11 14.17
CA TYR A 123 -16.96 -4.04 14.25
C TYR A 123 -16.62 -3.49 12.86
N LYS A 124 -16.42 -4.37 11.88
CA LYS A 124 -16.16 -4.00 10.49
C LYS A 124 -17.30 -3.18 9.90
N LYS A 125 -18.56 -3.59 10.05
CA LYS A 125 -19.72 -2.81 9.57
C LYS A 125 -19.69 -1.37 10.07
N ARG A 126 -19.29 -1.15 11.32
CA ARG A 126 -19.26 0.16 11.94
C ARG A 126 -18.12 1.06 11.46
N TYR A 127 -16.96 0.48 11.18
CA TYR A 127 -15.72 1.25 10.94
C TYR A 127 -15.11 1.07 9.56
N ILE A 128 -15.73 0.31 8.65
CA ILE A 128 -15.17 0.02 7.32
C ILE A 128 -14.96 1.28 6.48
N LEU A 129 -15.81 2.29 6.64
CA LEU A 129 -15.68 3.55 5.88
C LEU A 129 -14.36 4.25 6.19
N ASN A 130 -13.93 4.26 7.45
CA ASN A 130 -12.65 4.85 7.83
C ASN A 130 -11.48 4.09 7.16
N GLU A 131 -11.55 2.75 7.12
CA GLU A 131 -10.54 1.94 6.46
C GLU A 131 -10.49 2.20 4.94
N LEU A 132 -11.68 2.35 4.31
CA LEU A 132 -11.78 2.68 2.89
C LEU A 132 -11.19 4.07 2.61
N GLN A 133 -11.54 5.08 3.38
CA GLN A 133 -10.98 6.44 3.25
C GLN A 133 -9.46 6.46 3.37
N GLU A 134 -8.91 5.69 4.30
CA GLU A 134 -7.46 5.55 4.48
C GLU A 134 -6.76 4.87 3.30
N GLY A 135 -7.45 4.00 2.57
CA GLY A 135 -6.93 3.31 1.39
C GLY A 135 -7.26 4.02 0.06
N MET A 136 -8.01 5.13 0.09
CA MET A 136 -8.35 5.88 -1.13
C MET A 136 -7.30 6.92 -1.47
N VAL A 137 -7.16 7.19 -2.76
CA VAL A 137 -6.38 8.29 -3.31
C VAL A 137 -7.33 9.22 -4.06
N LEU A 138 -7.38 10.48 -3.67
CA LEU A 138 -8.05 11.51 -4.45
C LEU A 138 -7.03 12.14 -5.39
N LEU A 139 -7.35 12.15 -6.66
CA LEU A 139 -6.51 12.72 -7.71
C LEU A 139 -7.16 14.01 -8.20
N ASP A 140 -6.41 15.10 -8.12
CA ASP A 140 -6.81 16.38 -8.71
C ASP A 140 -6.36 16.42 -10.17
N TYR A 141 -7.25 16.83 -11.06
CA TYR A 141 -7.04 16.93 -12.52
C TYR A 141 -6.86 18.37 -12.96
#